data_55b390e869b83e01b0a97cdfc5698df3
#
_entry.id   55b390e869b83e01b0a97cdfc5698df3
#
_cell.length_a   1.000
_cell.length_b   1.000
_cell.length_c   1.000
_cell.angle_alpha   90.00
_cell.angle_beta   90.00
_cell.angle_gamma   90.00
#
_symmetry.space_group_name_H-M   'P 1'
#
loop_
_entity.id
_entity.type
_entity.pdbx_description
1 polymer ?
#
loop_
_entity_poly.entity_id
_entity_poly.type
_entity_poly.pdbx_seq_one_letter_code
_entity_poly.pdbx_strand_id
1 'polypeptide(L)'
;MPEPDEPESLLAFPCDFPIKIMGLTQPGFAQAVMDVVLHHAPDFDAATMEMRKSRQGKYLSLTVTVRATSREQLDNLYRELCDHAMVKMVL
;
A
#
# COMPACT_ATOMS: atom_id res chain seq x y z
N MET A 1 31.89 7.09 -3.66
CA MET A 1 30.68 7.76 -3.97
C MET A 1 29.54 6.77 -4.15
N PRO A 2 28.48 6.93 -3.41
CA PRO A 2 27.36 5.98 -3.54
C PRO A 2 26.72 6.10 -4.91
N GLU A 3 26.18 5.01 -5.35
CA GLU A 3 25.44 5.01 -6.58
C GLU A 3 24.13 5.73 -6.38
N PRO A 4 23.95 6.86 -7.01
CA PRO A 4 22.75 7.62 -6.76
C PRO A 4 21.48 6.94 -7.24
N ASP A 5 21.62 5.94 -8.05
CA ASP A 5 20.48 5.25 -8.59
C ASP A 5 20.10 4.01 -7.81
N GLU A 6 20.76 3.75 -6.71
CA GLU A 6 20.42 2.61 -5.86
C GLU A 6 19.23 2.97 -4.99
N PRO A 7 18.03 2.48 -5.30
CA PRO A 7 16.87 2.90 -4.54
C PRO A 7 16.93 2.55 -3.07
N GLU A 8 17.47 1.40 -2.72
CA GLU A 8 17.50 1.00 -1.34
C GLU A 8 18.46 1.83 -0.53
N SER A 9 19.44 2.46 -1.17
CA SER A 9 20.34 3.34 -0.42
C SER A 9 19.66 4.67 -0.07
N LEU A 10 18.53 4.97 -0.71
CA LEU A 10 17.77 6.17 -0.41
C LEU A 10 16.70 5.93 0.65
N LEU A 11 16.44 4.68 0.99
CA LEU A 11 15.44 4.33 1.98
C LEU A 11 16.14 3.93 3.27
N ALA A 12 15.84 4.67 4.32
CA ALA A 12 16.34 4.34 5.65
C ALA A 12 15.24 3.62 6.40
N PHE A 13 15.45 2.38 6.77
CA PHE A 13 14.49 1.62 7.54
C PHE A 13 14.79 1.72 9.02
N PRO A 14 13.77 1.77 9.85
CA PRO A 14 12.34 1.82 9.48
C PRO A 14 11.94 3.21 9.01
N CYS A 15 10.92 3.26 8.18
CA CYS A 15 10.41 4.54 7.70
C CYS A 15 8.92 4.42 7.40
N ASP A 16 8.25 5.57 7.34
CA ASP A 16 6.85 5.61 6.94
C ASP A 16 6.78 5.63 5.42
N PHE A 17 6.04 4.70 4.86
CA PHE A 17 6.01 4.52 3.42
C PHE A 17 4.57 4.53 2.92
N PRO A 18 4.18 5.55 2.14
CA PRO A 18 2.81 5.62 1.62
C PRO A 18 2.62 4.77 0.38
N ILE A 19 1.49 4.10 0.32
CA ILE A 19 1.13 3.25 -0.83
C ILE A 19 -0.29 3.61 -1.23
N LYS A 20 -0.50 3.82 -2.52
CA LYS A 20 -1.83 4.09 -3.05
C LYS A 20 -2.32 2.86 -3.79
N ILE A 21 -3.51 2.39 -3.41
CA ILE A 21 -4.10 1.18 -3.97
C ILE A 21 -5.45 1.56 -4.58
N MET A 22 -5.66 1.20 -5.83
CA MET A 22 -6.88 1.56 -6.55
C MET A 22 -7.60 0.31 -7.02
N GLY A 23 -8.92 0.36 -6.95
CA GLY A 23 -9.78 -0.70 -7.44
C GLY A 23 -11.16 -0.18 -7.72
N LEU A 24 -12.04 -1.06 -8.19
CA LEU A 24 -13.43 -0.69 -8.39
C LEU A 24 -14.09 -0.45 -7.05
N THR A 25 -14.99 0.53 -7.01
CA THR A 25 -15.78 0.78 -5.82
C THR A 25 -16.76 -0.36 -5.63
N GLN A 26 -16.56 -1.13 -4.56
CA GLN A 26 -17.42 -2.27 -4.28
C GLN A 26 -17.33 -2.62 -2.80
N PRO A 27 -18.37 -3.26 -2.26
CA PRO A 27 -18.31 -3.66 -0.85
C PRO A 27 -17.13 -4.58 -0.58
N GLY A 28 -16.47 -4.35 0.54
CA GLY A 28 -15.37 -5.21 0.97
C GLY A 28 -14.02 -4.85 0.42
N PHE A 29 -13.94 -3.90 -0.53
CA PHE A 29 -12.64 -3.56 -1.09
C PHE A 29 -11.69 -2.99 -0.03
N ALA A 30 -12.16 -2.01 0.74
CA ALA A 30 -11.32 -1.41 1.77
C ALA A 30 -10.91 -2.43 2.82
N GLN A 31 -11.83 -3.29 3.21
CA GLN A 31 -11.53 -4.32 4.21
C GLN A 31 -10.51 -5.32 3.67
N ALA A 32 -10.65 -5.72 2.41
CA ALA A 32 -9.72 -6.66 1.80
C ALA A 32 -8.31 -6.08 1.76
N VAL A 33 -8.19 -4.80 1.37
CA VAL A 33 -6.89 -4.14 1.34
C VAL A 33 -6.32 -4.04 2.73
N MET A 34 -7.15 -3.68 3.71
CA MET A 34 -6.70 -3.56 5.08
C MET A 34 -6.18 -4.89 5.62
N ASP A 35 -6.86 -6.00 5.29
CA ASP A 35 -6.42 -7.32 5.73
C ASP A 35 -5.03 -7.64 5.19
N VAL A 36 -4.77 -7.33 3.92
CA VAL A 36 -3.47 -7.55 3.33
C VAL A 36 -2.42 -6.69 4.01
N VAL A 37 -2.72 -5.40 4.21
CA VAL A 37 -1.78 -4.48 4.83
C VAL A 37 -1.44 -4.94 6.24
N LEU A 38 -2.43 -5.32 7.03
CA LEU A 38 -2.19 -5.74 8.40
C LEU A 38 -1.40 -7.05 8.48
N HIS A 39 -1.53 -7.89 7.47
CA HIS A 39 -0.76 -9.14 7.43
C HIS A 39 0.74 -8.85 7.33
N HIS A 40 1.11 -7.81 6.59
CA HIS A 40 2.52 -7.47 6.38
C HIS A 40 3.01 -6.37 7.29
N ALA A 41 2.11 -5.55 7.81
CA ALA A 41 2.44 -4.44 8.70
C ALA A 41 1.42 -4.42 9.84
N PRO A 42 1.57 -5.31 10.83
CA PRO A 42 0.54 -5.43 11.87
C PRO A 42 0.36 -4.18 12.71
N ASP A 43 1.33 -3.30 12.73
CA ASP A 43 1.22 -2.05 13.49
C ASP A 43 0.59 -0.92 12.68
N PHE A 44 0.09 -1.20 11.48
CA PHE A 44 -0.61 -0.20 10.68
C PHE A 44 -1.87 0.27 11.41
N ASP A 45 -2.06 1.59 11.44
CA ASP A 45 -3.24 2.18 12.07
C ASP A 45 -4.30 2.43 11.00
N ALA A 46 -5.35 1.63 11.04
CA ALA A 46 -6.42 1.72 10.06
C ALA A 46 -7.10 3.08 10.04
N ALA A 47 -7.06 3.79 11.16
CA ALA A 47 -7.68 5.12 11.23
C ALA A 47 -6.96 6.13 10.35
N THR A 48 -5.72 5.85 9.94
CA THR A 48 -4.98 6.77 9.09
C THR A 48 -5.18 6.50 7.61
N MET A 49 -5.91 5.45 7.25
CA MET A 49 -6.15 5.14 5.84
C MET A 49 -7.04 6.21 5.22
N GLU A 50 -6.61 6.73 4.07
CA GLU A 50 -7.38 7.74 3.34
C GLU A 50 -8.09 7.09 2.17
N MET A 51 -9.32 7.52 1.94
CA MET A 51 -10.13 7.00 0.85
C MET A 51 -10.58 8.14 -0.04
N ARG A 52 -10.50 7.93 -1.34
CA ARG A 52 -10.95 8.92 -2.29
C ARG A 52 -11.62 8.22 -3.46
N LYS A 53 -12.86 8.62 -3.77
CA LYS A 53 -13.56 8.10 -4.93
C LYS A 53 -13.19 8.91 -6.16
N SER A 54 -13.18 8.24 -7.31
CA SER A 54 -13.03 8.92 -8.57
C SER A 54 -14.26 9.81 -8.82
N ARG A 55 -14.14 10.67 -9.84
CA ARG A 55 -15.17 11.67 -10.12
C ARG A 55 -16.57 11.07 -10.20
N GLN A 56 -16.69 9.91 -10.84
CA GLN A 56 -17.98 9.28 -11.00
C GLN A 56 -18.24 8.15 -10.03
N GLY A 57 -17.34 7.98 -9.08
CA GLY A 57 -17.50 6.97 -8.04
C GLY A 57 -17.19 5.55 -8.47
N LYS A 58 -16.73 5.34 -9.70
CA LYS A 58 -16.47 4.00 -10.20
C LYS A 58 -15.23 3.37 -9.56
N TYR A 59 -14.23 4.18 -9.29
CA TYR A 59 -12.98 3.69 -8.71
C TYR A 59 -12.78 4.26 -7.33
N LEU A 60 -12.16 3.47 -6.48
CA LEU A 60 -11.84 3.87 -5.12
C LEU A 60 -10.34 3.78 -4.95
N SER A 61 -9.76 4.82 -4.39
CA SER A 61 -8.33 4.90 -4.12
C SER A 61 -8.13 4.91 -2.62
N LEU A 62 -7.27 4.02 -2.14
CA LEU A 62 -6.92 3.93 -0.73
C LEU A 62 -5.45 4.28 -0.57
N THR A 63 -5.15 5.20 0.34
CA THR A 63 -3.76 5.51 0.66
C THR A 63 -3.47 5.01 2.07
N VAL A 64 -2.49 4.12 2.16
CA VAL A 64 -2.06 3.58 3.44
C VAL A 64 -0.60 3.97 3.64
N THR A 65 -0.27 4.39 4.86
CA THR A 65 1.11 4.69 5.21
C THR A 65 1.55 3.62 6.20
N VAL A 66 2.44 2.76 5.73
CA VAL A 66 2.90 1.63 6.53
C VAL A 66 4.27 1.93 7.11
N ARG A 67 4.54 1.36 8.27
CA ARG A 67 5.87 1.43 8.86
C ARG A 67 6.72 0.35 8.21
N ALA A 68 7.51 0.73 7.24
CA ALA A 68 8.35 -0.21 6.52
C ALA A 68 9.58 -0.51 7.33
N THR A 69 9.83 -1.78 7.57
CA THR A 69 10.99 -2.20 8.35
C THR A 69 12.07 -2.82 7.50
N SER A 70 11.74 -3.21 6.27
CA SER A 70 12.72 -3.80 5.36
C SER A 70 12.20 -3.74 3.93
N ARG A 71 13.10 -3.88 2.99
CA ARG A 71 12.76 -3.97 1.59
C ARG A 71 11.92 -5.21 1.32
N GLU A 72 12.27 -6.30 1.99
CA GLU A 72 11.53 -7.56 1.79
C GLU A 72 10.08 -7.42 2.22
N GLN A 73 9.83 -6.74 3.32
CA GLN A 73 8.46 -6.50 3.78
C GLN A 73 7.65 -5.78 2.71
N LEU A 74 8.23 -4.72 2.14
CA LEU A 74 7.55 -3.94 1.11
C LEU A 74 7.30 -4.77 -0.14
N ASP A 75 8.29 -5.54 -0.57
CA ASP A 75 8.15 -6.36 -1.77
C ASP A 75 7.03 -7.39 -1.60
N ASN A 76 6.95 -8.01 -0.44
CA ASN A 76 5.91 -8.99 -0.17
C ASN A 76 4.53 -8.35 -0.13
N LEU A 77 4.44 -7.18 0.48
CA LEU A 77 3.19 -6.45 0.55
C LEU A 77 2.71 -6.05 -0.86
N TYR A 78 3.60 -5.48 -1.66
CA TYR A 78 3.26 -5.10 -3.03
C TYR A 78 2.83 -6.30 -3.85
N ARG A 79 3.52 -7.42 -3.69
CA ARG A 79 3.19 -8.63 -4.46
C ARG A 79 1.78 -9.11 -4.13
N GLU A 80 1.45 -9.16 -2.85
CA GLU A 80 0.12 -9.63 -2.47
C GLU A 80 -0.97 -8.65 -2.92
N LEU A 81 -0.71 -7.35 -2.82
CA LEU A 81 -1.68 -6.36 -3.31
C LEU A 81 -1.89 -6.50 -4.81
N CYS A 82 -0.81 -6.65 -5.56
CA CYS A 82 -0.93 -6.76 -7.02
C CYS A 82 -1.63 -8.05 -7.44
N ASP A 83 -1.51 -9.10 -6.64
CA ASP A 83 -2.15 -10.38 -6.95
C ASP A 83 -3.61 -10.41 -6.53
N HIS A 84 -4.06 -9.44 -5.77
CA HIS A 84 -5.44 -9.47 -5.25
C HIS A 84 -6.42 -9.13 -6.35
N ALA A 85 -7.49 -9.94 -6.45
CA ALA A 85 -8.46 -9.80 -7.53
C ALA A 85 -9.16 -8.44 -7.53
N MET A 86 -9.34 -7.83 -6.36
CA MET A 86 -10.04 -6.56 -6.25
C MET A 86 -9.15 -5.35 -6.53
N VAL A 87 -7.84 -5.55 -6.60
CA VAL A 87 -6.89 -4.47 -6.79
C VAL A 87 -6.60 -4.32 -8.28
N LYS A 88 -6.72 -3.08 -8.78
CA LYS A 88 -6.44 -2.79 -10.19
C LYS A 88 -5.08 -2.15 -10.38
N MET A 89 -4.62 -1.38 -9.41
CA MET A 89 -3.36 -0.67 -9.54
C MET A 89 -2.78 -0.37 -8.17
N VAL A 90 -1.48 -0.48 -8.06
CA VAL A 90 -0.73 -0.11 -6.85
C VAL A 90 0.35 0.87 -7.25
N LEU A 91 0.39 2.01 -6.58
CA LEU A 91 1.38 3.05 -6.87
C LEU A 91 2.32 3.27 -5.70
#